data_a1d04bf4cfd0faefa36d6f6574175a6d
#
_entry.id   a1d04bf4cfd0faefa36d6f6574175a6d
#
_cell.length_a   1.000
_cell.length_b   1.000
_cell.length_c   1.000
_cell.angle_alpha   90.00
_cell.angle_beta   90.00
_cell.angle_gamma   90.00
#
_symmetry.space_group_name_H-M   'P 1'
#
loop_
_entity.id
_entity.type
_entity.pdbx_description
1 polymer ?
#
loop_
_entity_poly.entity_id
_entity_poly.type
_entity_poly.pdbx_seq_one_letter_code
_entity_poly.pdbx_strand_id
1 'polypeptide(L)'
;VLKTEIQLKLAELPFGKARARPMDAPKGKLPYIEDDGEIVADSTLIRDHLEKKYGIDLDCGLTRDMRARAWAIERMLEDHLYWAIVHLRWAEDRNFAKGPSHFFDTLPPDIREATREAARRRVLESLRAHGLGRQTKAEIEELGRRSVAALSALLGNKPYLLGPEPCGVDATAFGMIASLLTPWFESEVRRYAESHRNLVSFRDRILAEHYPGFLRKAA
;
A
#
# COMPACT_ATOMS: atom_id res chain seq x y z
N VAL A 1 -5.39 2.55 -1.28
CA VAL A 1 -5.69 3.92 -1.74
C VAL A 1 -4.54 4.47 -2.58
N LEU A 2 -3.31 4.61 -2.06
CA LEU A 2 -2.17 5.16 -2.82
C LEU A 2 -1.92 4.43 -4.15
N LYS A 3 -1.98 3.09 -4.18
CA LYS A 3 -1.86 2.30 -5.43
C LYS A 3 -2.85 2.82 -6.49
N THR A 4 -4.14 2.90 -6.15
CA THR A 4 -5.18 3.36 -7.08
C THR A 4 -4.98 4.80 -7.52
N GLU A 5 -4.57 5.70 -6.61
CA GLU A 5 -4.29 7.07 -6.97
C GLU A 5 -3.14 7.19 -7.98
N ILE A 6 -2.08 6.40 -7.80
CA ILE A 6 -0.97 6.38 -8.77
C ILE A 6 -1.40 5.74 -10.10
N GLN A 7 -2.20 4.67 -10.06
CA GLN A 7 -2.74 4.06 -11.28
C GLN A 7 -3.55 5.08 -12.10
N LEU A 8 -4.43 5.87 -11.46
CA LEU A 8 -5.19 6.93 -12.12
C LEU A 8 -4.28 8.04 -12.70
N LYS A 9 -3.20 8.39 -11.97
CA LYS A 9 -2.24 9.40 -12.44
C LYS A 9 -1.39 8.90 -13.60
N LEU A 10 -0.95 7.65 -13.57
CA LEU A 10 -0.23 7.02 -14.68
C LEU A 10 -1.11 6.87 -15.91
N ALA A 11 -2.41 6.66 -15.71
CA ALA A 11 -3.40 6.62 -16.77
C ALA A 11 -3.81 8.01 -17.29
N GLU A 12 -3.33 9.10 -16.67
CA GLU A 12 -3.73 10.49 -16.95
C GLU A 12 -5.24 10.73 -16.85
N LEU A 13 -5.95 9.90 -16.05
CA LEU A 13 -7.38 10.02 -15.86
C LEU A 13 -7.69 11.03 -14.75
N PRO A 14 -8.60 12.00 -15.00
CA PRO A 14 -9.04 12.92 -13.97
C PRO A 14 -9.85 12.20 -12.89
N PHE A 15 -9.64 12.54 -11.63
CA PHE A 15 -10.40 11.96 -10.52
C PHE A 15 -10.58 12.94 -9.36
N GLY A 16 -11.70 12.80 -8.67
CA GLY A 16 -11.97 13.43 -7.38
C GLY A 16 -11.69 12.46 -6.22
N LYS A 17 -11.61 13.00 -5.01
CA LYS A 17 -11.45 12.20 -3.79
C LYS A 17 -12.59 12.45 -2.83
N ALA A 18 -13.20 11.39 -2.33
CA ALA A 18 -14.18 11.43 -1.26
C ALA A 18 -13.66 10.67 -0.03
N ARG A 19 -14.05 11.11 1.16
CA ARG A 19 -13.79 10.35 2.39
C ARG A 19 -14.83 9.23 2.49
N ALA A 20 -14.33 8.01 2.73
CA ALA A 20 -15.17 6.85 2.98
C ALA A 20 -14.60 6.03 4.13
N ARG A 21 -15.47 5.30 4.83
CA ARG A 21 -15.06 4.35 5.86
C ARG A 21 -15.05 2.93 5.25
N PRO A 22 -14.17 2.02 5.71
CA PRO A 22 -14.15 0.65 5.22
C PRO A 22 -15.51 -0.06 5.33
N MET A 23 -16.28 0.22 6.37
CA MET A 23 -17.61 -0.38 6.58
C MET A 23 -18.65 0.06 5.54
N ASP A 24 -18.45 1.20 4.91
CA ASP A 24 -19.33 1.75 3.87
C ASP A 24 -18.93 1.26 2.46
N ALA A 25 -17.75 0.63 2.36
CA ALA A 25 -17.22 0.13 1.10
C ALA A 25 -17.87 -1.21 0.71
N PRO A 26 -18.09 -1.48 -0.59
CA PRO A 26 -18.81 -2.68 -1.08
C PRO A 26 -18.20 -4.02 -0.61
N LYS A 27 -16.87 -4.06 -0.40
CA LYS A 27 -16.15 -5.24 0.07
C LYS A 27 -15.58 -5.08 1.48
N GLY A 28 -16.09 -4.11 2.26
CA GLY A 28 -15.56 -3.81 3.60
C GLY A 28 -14.12 -3.31 3.62
N LYS A 29 -13.57 -2.89 2.47
CA LYS A 29 -12.18 -2.43 2.30
C LYS A 29 -12.12 -1.25 1.34
N LEU A 30 -11.14 -0.37 1.55
CA LEU A 30 -10.78 0.70 0.64
C LEU A 30 -9.55 0.31 -0.18
N PRO A 31 -9.40 0.77 -1.43
CA PRO A 31 -10.26 1.73 -2.12
C PRO A 31 -11.47 1.08 -2.81
N TYR A 32 -12.43 1.91 -3.15
CA TYR A 32 -13.35 1.70 -4.24
C TYR A 32 -13.47 3.00 -5.04
N ILE A 33 -13.95 2.93 -6.27
CA ILE A 33 -14.25 4.07 -7.13
C ILE A 33 -15.72 4.02 -7.54
N GLU A 34 -16.25 5.18 -7.87
CA GLU A 34 -17.48 5.34 -8.64
C GLU A 34 -17.11 5.97 -9.97
N ASP A 35 -17.48 5.35 -11.07
CA ASP A 35 -17.11 5.72 -12.42
C ASP A 35 -18.32 5.59 -13.36
N ASP A 36 -18.93 6.73 -13.70
CA ASP A 36 -20.19 6.82 -14.45
C ASP A 36 -21.33 5.98 -13.83
N GLY A 37 -21.43 5.98 -12.49
CA GLY A 37 -22.45 5.25 -11.74
C GLY A 37 -22.12 3.77 -11.49
N GLU A 38 -21.00 3.26 -12.02
CA GLU A 38 -20.50 1.93 -11.71
C GLU A 38 -19.58 1.98 -10.48
N ILE A 39 -19.85 1.12 -9.48
CA ILE A 39 -19.01 1.02 -8.27
C ILE A 39 -18.06 -0.18 -8.43
N VAL A 40 -16.77 0.11 -8.45
CA VAL A 40 -15.71 -0.90 -8.55
C VAL A 40 -14.84 -0.88 -7.29
N ALA A 41 -14.70 -2.02 -6.63
CA ALA A 41 -13.95 -2.17 -5.40
C ALA A 41 -12.81 -3.20 -5.57
N ASP A 42 -11.70 -2.95 -4.90
CA ASP A 42 -10.40 -3.60 -4.99
C ASP A 42 -9.48 -2.96 -6.04
N SER A 43 -8.26 -2.62 -5.60
CA SER A 43 -7.32 -1.85 -6.43
C SER A 43 -6.84 -2.57 -7.70
N THR A 44 -6.85 -3.90 -7.72
CA THR A 44 -6.53 -4.68 -8.91
C THR A 44 -7.71 -4.68 -9.88
N LEU A 45 -8.92 -4.91 -9.38
CA LEU A 45 -10.13 -4.87 -10.21
C LEU A 45 -10.46 -3.46 -10.71
N ILE A 46 -10.13 -2.43 -9.92
CA ILE A 46 -10.20 -1.04 -10.37
C ILE A 46 -9.27 -0.82 -11.57
N ARG A 47 -8.03 -1.30 -11.52
CA ARG A 47 -7.12 -1.22 -12.64
C ARG A 47 -7.69 -1.91 -13.88
N ASP A 48 -8.16 -3.15 -13.75
CA ASP A 48 -8.77 -3.90 -14.87
C ASP A 48 -9.95 -3.16 -15.49
N HIS A 49 -10.79 -2.54 -14.65
CA HIS A 49 -11.92 -1.71 -15.10
C HIS A 49 -11.45 -0.50 -15.91
N LEU A 50 -10.46 0.25 -15.38
CA LEU A 50 -9.93 1.44 -16.04
C LEU A 50 -9.26 1.09 -17.37
N GLU A 51 -8.43 0.05 -17.41
CA GLU A 51 -7.76 -0.41 -18.63
C GLU A 51 -8.79 -0.81 -19.70
N LYS A 52 -9.82 -1.57 -19.31
CA LYS A 52 -10.88 -2.01 -20.22
C LYS A 52 -11.75 -0.85 -20.71
N LYS A 53 -12.22 0.02 -19.80
CA LYS A 53 -13.17 1.09 -20.13
C LYS A 53 -12.51 2.20 -20.98
N TYR A 54 -11.28 2.58 -20.64
CA TYR A 54 -10.61 3.70 -21.28
C TYR A 54 -9.60 3.27 -22.36
N GLY A 55 -9.46 1.96 -22.62
CA GLY A 55 -8.56 1.45 -23.66
C GLY A 55 -7.09 1.70 -23.37
N ILE A 56 -6.71 1.77 -22.09
CA ILE A 56 -5.33 2.00 -21.65
C ILE A 56 -4.67 0.69 -21.21
N ASP A 57 -3.35 0.70 -21.13
CA ASP A 57 -2.57 -0.43 -20.63
C ASP A 57 -1.40 0.13 -19.81
N LEU A 58 -1.51 0.05 -18.49
CA LEU A 58 -0.46 0.52 -17.55
C LEU A 58 0.83 -0.29 -17.62
N ASP A 59 0.81 -1.41 -18.32
CA ASP A 59 1.98 -2.24 -18.61
C ASP A 59 2.38 -2.19 -20.10
N CYS A 60 1.99 -1.13 -20.81
CA CYS A 60 2.34 -0.93 -22.22
C CYS A 60 3.86 -1.05 -22.41
N GLY A 61 4.27 -1.78 -23.44
CA GLY A 61 5.69 -2.04 -23.72
C GLY A 61 6.34 -3.16 -22.93
N LEU A 62 5.68 -3.71 -21.89
CA LEU A 62 6.20 -4.86 -21.16
C LEU A 62 6.02 -6.17 -21.93
N THR A 63 7.07 -6.97 -21.97
CA THR A 63 7.00 -8.34 -22.50
C THR A 63 6.12 -9.25 -21.60
N ARG A 64 5.74 -10.40 -22.13
CA ARG A 64 4.98 -11.40 -21.35
C ARG A 64 5.69 -11.82 -20.05
N ASP A 65 7.00 -12.00 -20.09
CA ASP A 65 7.82 -12.33 -18.92
C ASP A 65 7.82 -11.17 -17.90
N MET A 66 7.97 -9.93 -18.35
CA MET A 66 7.92 -8.76 -17.47
C MET A 66 6.55 -8.60 -16.81
N ARG A 67 5.46 -8.83 -17.52
CA ARG A 67 4.10 -8.83 -16.94
C ARG A 67 3.92 -9.92 -15.89
N ALA A 68 4.47 -11.11 -16.13
CA ALA A 68 4.45 -12.19 -15.13
C ALA A 68 5.26 -11.83 -13.89
N ARG A 69 6.42 -11.16 -14.04
CA ARG A 69 7.21 -10.63 -12.92
C ARG A 69 6.45 -9.52 -12.19
N ALA A 70 5.78 -8.60 -12.90
CA ALA A 70 4.94 -7.57 -12.30
C ALA A 70 3.89 -8.19 -11.36
N TRP A 71 3.18 -9.20 -11.85
CA TRP A 71 2.19 -9.92 -11.06
C TRP A 71 2.79 -10.59 -9.82
N ALA A 72 3.92 -11.28 -9.96
CA ALA A 72 4.61 -11.91 -8.84
C ALA A 72 5.07 -10.90 -7.78
N ILE A 73 5.58 -9.73 -8.21
CA ILE A 73 5.96 -8.63 -7.32
C ILE A 73 4.73 -8.09 -6.59
N GLU A 74 3.63 -7.84 -7.29
CA GLU A 74 2.38 -7.39 -6.66
C GLU A 74 1.90 -8.37 -5.58
N ARG A 75 1.91 -9.67 -5.87
CA ARG A 75 1.51 -10.69 -4.88
C ARG A 75 2.45 -10.69 -3.67
N MET A 76 3.76 -10.62 -3.87
CA MET A 76 4.73 -10.50 -2.78
C MET A 76 4.43 -9.25 -1.91
N LEU A 77 4.10 -8.14 -2.52
CA LEU A 77 3.83 -6.90 -1.81
C LEU A 77 2.47 -6.92 -1.08
N GLU A 78 1.41 -7.35 -1.76
CA GLU A 78 0.04 -7.28 -1.23
C GLU A 78 -0.32 -8.48 -0.34
N ASP A 79 0.20 -9.67 -0.66
CA ASP A 79 -0.14 -10.88 0.08
C ASP A 79 0.90 -11.24 1.16
N HIS A 80 2.05 -10.55 1.18
CA HIS A 80 3.08 -10.81 2.17
C HIS A 80 3.55 -9.54 2.91
N LEU A 81 4.20 -8.57 2.24
CA LEU A 81 4.75 -7.38 2.89
C LEU A 81 3.66 -6.53 3.56
N TYR A 82 2.51 -6.39 2.91
CA TYR A 82 1.35 -5.70 3.48
C TYR A 82 0.97 -6.23 4.87
N TRP A 83 0.93 -7.54 5.04
CA TRP A 83 0.55 -8.15 6.31
C TRP A 83 1.60 -7.96 7.40
N ALA A 84 2.88 -7.90 7.04
CA ALA A 84 3.93 -7.48 7.98
C ALA A 84 3.73 -6.02 8.42
N ILE A 85 3.40 -5.11 7.49
CA ILE A 85 3.08 -3.71 7.82
C ILE A 85 1.83 -3.61 8.69
N VAL A 86 0.79 -4.39 8.42
CA VAL A 86 -0.43 -4.44 9.25
C VAL A 86 -0.08 -4.91 10.66
N HIS A 87 0.71 -5.97 10.80
CA HIS A 87 1.18 -6.44 12.12
C HIS A 87 1.90 -5.32 12.87
N LEU A 88 2.88 -4.68 12.23
CA LEU A 88 3.67 -3.60 12.83
C LEU A 88 2.83 -2.43 13.35
N ARG A 89 1.71 -2.14 12.69
CA ARG A 89 0.82 -1.01 13.04
C ARG A 89 -0.26 -1.38 14.04
N TRP A 90 -0.82 -2.58 13.95
CA TRP A 90 -2.00 -2.96 14.71
C TRP A 90 -1.68 -3.85 15.93
N ALA A 91 -0.63 -4.68 15.85
CA ALA A 91 -0.23 -5.54 16.97
C ALA A 91 0.66 -4.81 17.98
N GLU A 92 1.56 -3.93 17.50
CA GLU A 92 2.48 -3.19 18.36
C GLU A 92 1.77 -1.98 18.99
N ASP A 93 1.65 -1.97 20.33
CA ASP A 93 0.88 -0.96 21.08
C ASP A 93 1.32 0.48 20.78
N ARG A 94 2.65 0.72 20.72
CA ARG A 94 3.19 2.06 20.44
C ARG A 94 2.78 2.55 19.04
N ASN A 95 2.83 1.68 18.05
CA ASN A 95 2.46 2.02 16.67
C ASN A 95 0.94 2.12 16.52
N PHE A 96 0.19 1.26 17.19
CA PHE A 96 -1.27 1.35 17.22
C PHE A 96 -1.73 2.71 17.77
N ALA A 97 -1.15 3.14 18.88
CA ALA A 97 -1.45 4.43 19.50
C ALA A 97 -1.10 5.63 18.60
N LYS A 98 -0.03 5.54 17.80
CA LYS A 98 0.42 6.63 16.89
C LYS A 98 -0.38 6.74 15.59
N GLY A 99 -1.15 5.75 15.22
CA GLY A 99 -1.81 5.72 13.92
C GLY A 99 -3.21 5.09 13.93
N PRO A 100 -3.36 3.76 13.92
CA PRO A 100 -4.67 3.12 13.76
C PRO A 100 -5.71 3.53 14.80
N SER A 101 -5.31 3.81 16.04
CA SER A 101 -6.22 4.27 17.11
C SER A 101 -6.95 5.56 16.73
N HIS A 102 -6.32 6.44 15.97
CA HIS A 102 -6.87 7.73 15.55
C HIS A 102 -7.95 7.63 14.47
N PHE A 103 -8.13 6.46 13.84
CA PHE A 103 -9.23 6.26 12.88
C PHE A 103 -10.60 6.38 13.55
N PHE A 104 -10.67 6.30 14.86
CA PHE A 104 -11.89 6.31 15.64
C PHE A 104 -12.16 7.65 16.37
N ASP A 105 -11.27 8.63 16.25
CA ASP A 105 -11.34 9.90 17.01
C ASP A 105 -12.60 10.71 16.72
N THR A 106 -13.21 10.54 15.54
CA THR A 106 -14.46 11.20 15.15
C THR A 106 -15.72 10.52 15.69
N LEU A 107 -15.59 9.33 16.32
CA LEU A 107 -16.73 8.64 16.91
C LEU A 107 -17.16 9.27 18.25
N PRO A 108 -18.46 9.15 18.63
CA PRO A 108 -18.93 9.54 19.95
C PRO A 108 -18.12 8.87 21.05
N PRO A 109 -17.82 9.59 22.17
CA PRO A 109 -16.97 9.09 23.24
C PRO A 109 -17.43 7.77 23.88
N ASP A 110 -18.74 7.56 24.00
CA ASP A 110 -19.38 6.39 24.61
C ASP A 110 -19.15 5.08 23.86
N ILE A 111 -18.97 5.16 22.51
CA ILE A 111 -18.74 3.96 21.67
C ILE A 111 -17.31 3.86 21.17
N ARG A 112 -16.52 4.94 21.27
CA ARG A 112 -15.18 5.07 20.63
C ARG A 112 -14.24 3.94 21.04
N GLU A 113 -14.07 3.75 22.34
CA GLU A 113 -13.10 2.77 22.86
C GLU A 113 -13.50 1.34 22.51
N ALA A 114 -14.76 0.97 22.74
CA ALA A 114 -15.27 -0.35 22.39
C ALA A 114 -15.13 -0.63 20.88
N THR A 115 -15.39 0.35 20.03
CA THR A 115 -15.24 0.21 18.57
C THR A 115 -13.78 0.07 18.16
N ARG A 116 -12.87 0.83 18.79
CA ARG A 116 -11.42 0.75 18.58
C ARG A 116 -10.86 -0.63 18.92
N GLU A 117 -11.21 -1.14 20.09
CA GLU A 117 -10.79 -2.46 20.54
C GLU A 117 -11.36 -3.58 19.65
N ALA A 118 -12.64 -3.49 19.28
CA ALA A 118 -13.27 -4.46 18.39
C ALA A 118 -12.61 -4.48 17.01
N ALA A 119 -12.28 -3.31 16.46
CA ALA A 119 -11.57 -3.20 15.19
C ALA A 119 -10.16 -3.79 15.29
N ARG A 120 -9.40 -3.47 16.35
CA ARG A 120 -8.07 -4.02 16.59
C ARG A 120 -8.12 -5.54 16.68
N ARG A 121 -9.03 -6.09 17.48
CA ARG A 121 -9.21 -7.55 17.62
C ARG A 121 -9.49 -8.20 16.28
N ARG A 122 -10.41 -7.66 15.46
CA ARG A 122 -10.72 -8.19 14.12
C ARG A 122 -9.50 -8.20 13.20
N VAL A 123 -8.65 -7.17 13.25
CA VAL A 123 -7.41 -7.13 12.45
C VAL A 123 -6.43 -8.20 12.92
N LEU A 124 -6.27 -8.39 14.23
CA LEU A 124 -5.39 -9.43 14.78
C LEU A 124 -5.90 -10.85 14.44
N GLU A 125 -7.22 -11.06 14.46
CA GLU A 125 -7.85 -12.31 14.00
C GLU A 125 -7.58 -12.55 12.51
N SER A 126 -7.69 -11.50 11.67
CA SER A 126 -7.37 -11.58 10.24
C SER A 126 -5.90 -11.91 10.00
N LEU A 127 -4.98 -11.31 10.75
CA LEU A 127 -3.55 -11.63 10.70
C LEU A 127 -3.30 -13.10 11.04
N ARG A 128 -3.96 -13.60 12.08
CA ARG A 128 -3.85 -15.00 12.50
C ARG A 128 -4.45 -15.95 11.46
N ALA A 129 -5.60 -15.61 10.88
CA ALA A 129 -6.24 -16.38 9.82
C ALA A 129 -5.39 -16.43 8.54
N HIS A 130 -4.78 -15.31 8.16
CA HIS A 130 -3.81 -15.24 7.06
C HIS A 130 -2.60 -16.17 7.27
N GLY A 131 -2.19 -16.40 8.52
CA GLY A 131 -1.07 -17.25 8.88
C GLY A 131 0.16 -16.47 9.38
N LEU A 132 0.46 -15.30 8.82
CA LEU A 132 1.59 -14.49 9.28
C LEU A 132 1.49 -14.13 10.77
N GLY A 133 0.31 -13.82 11.26
CA GLY A 133 0.07 -13.51 12.67
C GLY A 133 0.20 -14.70 13.64
N ARG A 134 0.61 -15.87 13.17
CA ARG A 134 0.98 -17.03 14.02
C ARG A 134 2.47 -17.05 14.34
N GLN A 135 3.25 -16.28 13.62
CA GLN A 135 4.69 -16.16 13.82
C GLN A 135 4.99 -15.20 14.98
N THR A 136 6.17 -15.33 15.55
CA THR A 136 6.68 -14.35 16.51
C THR A 136 6.98 -13.02 15.82
N LYS A 137 7.03 -11.94 16.59
CA LYS A 137 7.41 -10.62 16.09
C LYS A 137 8.72 -10.65 15.31
N ALA A 138 9.75 -11.31 15.85
CA ALA A 138 11.06 -11.40 15.21
C ALA A 138 11.01 -12.12 13.85
N GLU A 139 10.20 -13.19 13.75
CA GLU A 139 9.99 -13.90 12.49
C GLU A 139 9.23 -13.03 11.48
N ILE A 140 8.20 -12.30 11.90
CA ILE A 140 7.46 -11.38 11.04
C ILE A 140 8.36 -10.27 10.51
N GLU A 141 9.20 -9.70 11.37
CA GLU A 141 10.17 -8.68 10.99
C GLU A 141 11.20 -9.23 9.98
N GLU A 142 11.72 -10.43 10.21
CA GLU A 142 12.64 -11.08 9.26
C GLU A 142 11.98 -11.37 7.92
N LEU A 143 10.75 -11.89 7.90
CA LEU A 143 9.99 -12.12 6.68
C LEU A 143 9.71 -10.81 5.92
N GLY A 144 9.38 -9.74 6.65
CA GLY A 144 9.21 -8.39 6.08
C GLY A 144 10.52 -7.87 5.46
N ARG A 145 11.66 -8.04 6.14
CA ARG A 145 12.99 -7.69 5.62
C ARG A 145 13.34 -8.44 4.34
N ARG A 146 13.01 -9.73 4.23
CA ARG A 146 13.21 -10.51 3.01
C ARG A 146 12.42 -9.94 1.82
N SER A 147 11.17 -9.53 2.05
CA SER A 147 10.37 -8.88 1.00
C SER A 147 10.96 -7.54 0.58
N VAL A 148 11.46 -6.74 1.53
CA VAL A 148 12.16 -5.47 1.24
C VAL A 148 13.44 -5.71 0.46
N ALA A 149 14.27 -6.69 0.87
CA ALA A 149 15.50 -7.05 0.18
C ALA A 149 15.24 -7.51 -1.26
N ALA A 150 14.21 -8.36 -1.45
CA ALA A 150 13.81 -8.81 -2.78
C ALA A 150 13.35 -7.65 -3.67
N LEU A 151 12.52 -6.74 -3.13
CA LEU A 151 12.08 -5.55 -3.85
C LEU A 151 13.25 -4.65 -4.24
N SER A 152 14.19 -4.42 -3.32
CA SER A 152 15.40 -3.62 -3.58
C SER A 152 16.27 -4.27 -4.68
N ALA A 153 16.46 -5.58 -4.64
CA ALA A 153 17.22 -6.31 -5.65
C ALA A 153 16.53 -6.26 -7.03
N LEU A 154 15.20 -6.42 -7.06
CA LEU A 154 14.40 -6.33 -8.28
C LEU A 154 14.42 -4.92 -8.89
N LEU A 155 14.42 -3.88 -8.08
CA LEU A 155 14.58 -2.50 -8.53
C LEU A 155 16.00 -2.26 -9.06
N GLY A 156 17.01 -2.69 -8.31
CA GLY A 156 18.42 -2.45 -8.65
C GLY A 156 18.72 -0.95 -8.80
N ASN A 157 19.36 -0.58 -9.89
CA ASN A 157 19.68 0.82 -10.22
C ASN A 157 18.69 1.45 -11.23
N LYS A 158 17.59 0.75 -11.54
CA LYS A 158 16.59 1.26 -12.48
C LYS A 158 15.74 2.36 -11.83
N PRO A 159 15.20 3.28 -12.61
CA PRO A 159 14.27 4.28 -12.10
C PRO A 159 12.95 3.64 -11.65
N TYR A 160 12.48 2.60 -12.34
CA TYR A 160 11.25 1.86 -12.04
C TYR A 160 11.51 0.35 -12.06
N LEU A 161 10.64 -0.45 -11.50
CA LEU A 161 10.86 -1.87 -11.27
C LEU A 161 11.18 -2.67 -12.53
N LEU A 162 10.53 -2.35 -13.63
CA LEU A 162 10.66 -3.12 -14.87
C LEU A 162 11.33 -2.36 -16.02
N GLY A 163 11.82 -1.15 -15.76
CA GLY A 163 12.52 -0.42 -16.84
C GLY A 163 12.72 1.07 -16.58
N PRO A 164 12.89 1.84 -17.64
CA PRO A 164 13.06 3.29 -17.54
C PRO A 164 11.73 4.03 -17.30
N GLU A 165 10.60 3.45 -17.70
CA GLU A 165 9.28 4.04 -17.60
C GLU A 165 8.46 3.37 -16.48
N PRO A 166 7.57 4.11 -15.79
CA PRO A 166 6.69 3.55 -14.78
C PRO A 166 5.65 2.62 -15.41
N CYS A 167 5.24 1.60 -14.65
CA CYS A 167 4.17 0.67 -15.03
C CYS A 167 3.27 0.33 -13.83
N GLY A 168 2.25 -0.48 -14.04
CA GLY A 168 1.24 -0.77 -13.02
C GLY A 168 1.81 -1.27 -11.70
N VAL A 169 2.86 -2.08 -11.71
CA VAL A 169 3.48 -2.60 -10.47
C VAL A 169 4.18 -1.53 -9.64
N ASP A 170 4.65 -0.44 -10.27
CA ASP A 170 5.28 0.67 -9.56
C ASP A 170 4.28 1.41 -8.66
N ALA A 171 3.02 1.47 -9.06
CA ALA A 171 1.95 2.00 -8.21
C ALA A 171 1.78 1.19 -6.92
N THR A 172 1.85 -0.15 -7.02
CA THR A 172 1.80 -1.04 -5.86
C THR A 172 3.03 -0.88 -4.97
N ALA A 173 4.22 -0.91 -5.58
CA ALA A 173 5.48 -0.77 -4.86
C ALA A 173 5.58 0.58 -4.13
N PHE A 174 5.21 1.67 -4.80
CA PHE A 174 5.15 2.99 -4.17
C PHE A 174 4.21 3.00 -2.96
N GLY A 175 3.00 2.49 -3.11
CA GLY A 175 2.04 2.44 -2.01
C GLY A 175 2.58 1.68 -0.78
N MET A 176 3.28 0.57 -1.00
CA MET A 176 3.87 -0.23 0.07
C MET A 176 5.08 0.45 0.69
N ILE A 177 6.01 0.97 -0.11
CA ILE A 177 7.22 1.63 0.38
C ILE A 177 6.89 2.95 1.08
N ALA A 178 6.04 3.78 0.52
CA ALA A 178 5.59 5.02 1.16
C ALA A 178 4.90 4.74 2.51
N SER A 179 4.10 3.68 2.55
CA SER A 179 3.46 3.22 3.77
C SER A 179 4.49 2.73 4.81
N LEU A 180 5.44 1.89 4.41
CA LEU A 180 6.46 1.34 5.29
C LEU A 180 7.40 2.43 5.83
N LEU A 181 7.81 3.38 4.99
CA LEU A 181 8.71 4.47 5.34
C LEU A 181 8.02 5.64 6.07
N THR A 182 6.77 5.48 6.49
CA THR A 182 6.08 6.50 7.30
C THR A 182 6.82 6.68 8.64
N PRO A 183 7.33 7.89 8.95
CA PRO A 183 8.28 8.10 10.04
C PRO A 183 7.71 7.88 11.43
N TRP A 184 6.39 7.89 11.59
CA TRP A 184 5.72 7.75 12.88
C TRP A 184 5.76 6.33 13.44
N PHE A 185 5.89 5.32 12.57
CA PHE A 185 5.87 3.92 12.97
C PHE A 185 7.28 3.37 13.14
N GLU A 186 7.56 2.85 14.32
CA GLU A 186 8.85 2.26 14.64
C GLU A 186 8.86 0.76 14.33
N SER A 187 9.81 0.30 13.53
CA SER A 187 10.04 -1.13 13.28
C SER A 187 11.41 -1.39 12.68
N GLU A 188 11.92 -2.60 12.89
CA GLU A 188 13.15 -3.08 12.24
C GLU A 188 13.00 -3.14 10.72
N VAL A 189 11.81 -3.53 10.23
CA VAL A 189 11.53 -3.59 8.78
C VAL A 189 11.61 -2.19 8.15
N ARG A 190 11.10 -1.16 8.85
CA ARG A 190 11.22 0.23 8.39
C ARG A 190 12.69 0.66 8.32
N ARG A 191 13.45 0.50 9.42
CA ARG A 191 14.88 0.85 9.46
C ARG A 191 15.67 0.15 8.37
N TYR A 192 15.36 -1.12 8.15
CA TYR A 192 15.96 -1.88 7.07
C TYR A 192 15.59 -1.33 5.68
N ALA A 193 14.33 -0.97 5.44
CA ALA A 193 13.92 -0.34 4.19
C ALA A 193 14.60 1.03 3.97
N GLU A 194 14.76 1.84 5.02
CA GLU A 194 15.47 3.11 4.99
C GLU A 194 16.97 2.96 4.62
N SER A 195 17.61 1.85 4.95
CA SER A 195 18.99 1.56 4.56
C SER A 195 19.16 1.27 3.05
N HIS A 196 18.08 0.98 2.35
CA HIS A 196 18.07 0.71 0.90
C HIS A 196 17.87 2.01 0.12
N ARG A 197 18.95 2.70 -0.23
CA ARG A 197 18.91 4.00 -0.92
C ARG A 197 18.07 3.99 -2.20
N ASN A 198 18.10 2.91 -2.97
CA ASN A 198 17.30 2.79 -4.19
C ASN A 198 15.80 2.80 -3.92
N LEU A 199 15.32 2.17 -2.85
CA LEU A 199 13.91 2.20 -2.45
C LEU A 199 13.48 3.60 -1.98
N VAL A 200 14.34 4.28 -1.22
CA VAL A 200 14.10 5.66 -0.79
C VAL A 200 14.03 6.58 -2.01
N SER A 201 15.01 6.49 -2.92
CA SER A 201 15.04 7.29 -4.15
C SER A 201 13.85 7.01 -5.07
N PHE A 202 13.41 5.74 -5.16
CA PHE A 202 12.20 5.35 -5.91
C PHE A 202 10.95 6.04 -5.33
N ARG A 203 10.75 5.96 -4.01
CA ARG A 203 9.62 6.64 -3.33
C ARG A 203 9.67 8.15 -3.59
N ASP A 204 10.83 8.78 -3.41
CA ASP A 204 10.97 10.23 -3.51
C ASP A 204 10.73 10.73 -4.92
N ARG A 205 11.14 9.96 -5.94
CA ARG A 205 10.85 10.26 -7.35
C ARG A 205 9.34 10.31 -7.60
N ILE A 206 8.60 9.27 -7.22
CA ILE A 206 7.15 9.22 -7.42
C ILE A 206 6.43 10.30 -6.59
N LEU A 207 6.93 10.60 -5.38
CA LEU A 207 6.40 11.73 -4.58
C LEU A 207 6.63 13.07 -5.28
N ALA A 208 7.82 13.31 -5.83
CA ALA A 208 8.13 14.56 -6.52
C ALA A 208 7.28 14.74 -7.78
N GLU A 209 7.06 13.66 -8.52
CA GLU A 209 6.30 13.67 -9.76
C GLU A 209 4.79 13.82 -9.52
N HIS A 210 4.24 13.04 -8.62
CA HIS A 210 2.79 12.93 -8.47
C HIS A 210 2.21 13.68 -7.25
N TYR A 211 3.05 14.06 -6.28
CA TYR A 211 2.64 14.74 -5.05
C TYR A 211 3.55 15.93 -4.68
N PRO A 212 3.83 16.87 -5.61
CA PRO A 212 4.79 17.95 -5.35
C PRO A 212 4.42 18.83 -4.15
N GLY A 213 3.12 18.95 -3.83
CA GLY A 213 2.63 19.69 -2.67
C GLY A 213 2.90 18.99 -1.33
N PHE A 214 3.14 17.70 -1.32
CA PHE A 214 3.47 16.95 -0.10
C PHE A 214 4.89 17.28 0.38
N LEU A 215 5.84 17.33 -0.53
CA LEU A 215 7.24 17.61 -0.22
C LEU A 215 7.44 19.04 0.29
N ARG A 216 6.67 20.02 -0.21
CA ARG A 216 6.75 21.42 0.24
C ARG A 216 6.27 21.63 1.68
N LYS A 217 5.46 20.71 2.23
CA LYS A 217 4.95 20.80 3.61
C LYS A 217 5.86 20.06 4.60
N ALA A 218 6.77 19.22 4.11
CA ALA A 218 7.69 18.44 4.92
C ALA A 218 9.09 19.07 5.05
N ALA A 219 9.36 20.13 4.28
CA ALA A 219 10.55 20.97 4.36
C ALA A 219 10.29 22.21 5.22
#